data_2b399ce34771a7c4a41b8a89d2eee7b0
#
_entry.id   2b399ce34771a7c4a41b8a89d2eee7b0
#
_cell.length_a   1.000
_cell.length_b   1.000
_cell.length_c   1.000
_cell.angle_alpha   90.00
_cell.angle_beta   90.00
_cell.angle_gamma   90.00
#
_symmetry.space_group_name_H-M   'P 1'
#
loop_
_entity.id
_entity.type
_entity.pdbx_description
1 polymer ?
#
loop_
_entity_poly.entity_id
_entity_poly.type
_entity_poly.pdbx_seq_one_letter_code
_entity_poly.pdbx_strand_id
1 'polypeptide(L)'
;TKLVENAKKTENKDYFAVSDGIDIIYLEGQNEKGKEDPHAWLNLENGMIYAKNIAKQLIAKDPSNKEFYEKNLKDYTEKLDKLDKEAKEKFNNIPAEKKLIVTSEGCFKYFSKAYGVPSAYIWEINTEEEGTPEQIKTLVEKLRQTKVPSLFVESSVDDRPMKTVSQDTNIPIYAQIFTDSIAEEGKEGDSYYNMMKYNLDKIAEGLSK
;
A
#
# COMPACT_ATOMS: atom_id res chain seq x y z
N THR A 1 16.15 5.75 10.29
CA THR A 1 17.27 5.35 11.17
C THR A 1 18.02 6.55 11.73
N LYS A 2 18.46 7.54 10.93
CA LYS A 2 19.23 8.72 11.43
C LYS A 2 18.57 9.45 12.62
N LEU A 3 17.24 9.58 12.63
CA LEU A 3 16.52 10.20 13.74
C LEU A 3 16.71 9.41 15.06
N VAL A 4 16.60 8.10 14.98
CA VAL A 4 16.71 7.18 16.12
C VAL A 4 18.15 7.08 16.60
N GLU A 5 19.12 7.06 15.68
CA GLU A 5 20.56 7.11 15.96
C GLU A 5 20.94 8.43 16.65
N ASN A 6 20.46 9.57 16.14
CA ASN A 6 20.66 10.88 16.79
C ASN A 6 20.08 10.95 18.19
N ALA A 7 18.97 10.22 18.45
CA ALA A 7 18.40 10.06 19.78
C ALA A 7 19.16 9.04 20.65
N LYS A 8 20.32 8.52 20.19
CA LYS A 8 21.15 7.49 20.86
C LYS A 8 20.37 6.23 21.21
N LYS A 9 19.45 5.82 20.34
CA LYS A 9 18.65 4.61 20.49
C LYS A 9 19.36 3.45 19.77
N THR A 10 19.29 2.28 20.38
CA THR A 10 19.95 1.06 19.88
C THR A 10 18.93 0.11 19.29
N GLU A 11 19.20 -0.38 18.09
CA GLU A 11 18.37 -1.38 17.42
C GLU A 11 18.30 -2.68 18.26
N ASN A 12 17.14 -3.34 18.18
CA ASN A 12 16.80 -4.54 18.96
C ASN A 12 16.78 -4.36 20.49
N LYS A 13 17.01 -3.14 20.98
CA LYS A 13 16.86 -2.76 22.39
C LYS A 13 15.77 -1.72 22.59
N ASP A 14 15.90 -0.59 21.94
CA ASP A 14 15.02 0.56 22.06
C ASP A 14 13.99 0.63 20.91
N TYR A 15 14.33 0.09 19.76
CA TYR A 15 13.46 -0.05 18.58
C TYR A 15 13.79 -1.34 17.83
N PHE A 16 12.89 -1.78 16.94
CA PHE A 16 13.07 -2.96 16.10
C PHE A 16 12.31 -2.81 14.77
N ALA A 17 12.80 -3.50 13.74
CA ALA A 17 12.14 -3.55 12.45
C ALA A 17 10.96 -4.51 12.49
N VAL A 18 9.75 -4.01 12.26
CA VAL A 18 8.54 -4.87 12.16
C VAL A 18 8.49 -5.63 10.84
N SER A 19 9.26 -5.17 9.85
CA SER A 19 9.32 -5.73 8.49
C SER A 19 10.26 -6.94 8.35
N ASP A 20 10.91 -7.38 9.40
CA ASP A 20 11.79 -8.57 9.33
C ASP A 20 11.05 -9.78 8.78
N GLY A 21 11.64 -10.42 7.77
CA GLY A 21 11.11 -11.65 7.14
C GLY A 21 10.15 -11.44 5.97
N ILE A 22 9.95 -10.21 5.50
CA ILE A 22 9.26 -9.97 4.23
C ILE A 22 10.22 -10.12 3.03
N ASP A 23 9.67 -10.57 1.91
CA ASP A 23 10.37 -10.55 0.61
C ASP A 23 10.45 -9.10 0.09
N ILE A 24 11.63 -8.52 0.11
CA ILE A 24 11.86 -7.13 -0.27
C ILE A 24 11.63 -6.95 -1.78
N ILE A 25 10.87 -5.90 -2.14
CA ILE A 25 10.77 -5.37 -3.50
C ILE A 25 11.63 -4.12 -3.57
N TYR A 26 12.33 -3.93 -4.70
CA TYR A 26 13.20 -2.78 -4.90
C TYR A 26 12.57 -1.77 -5.87
N LEU A 27 12.93 -0.52 -5.69
CA LEU A 27 12.59 0.57 -6.60
C LEU A 27 13.38 0.43 -7.90
N GLU A 28 12.76 0.80 -9.03
CA GLU A 28 13.31 0.65 -10.38
C GLU A 28 13.64 1.99 -11.05
N GLY A 29 13.11 3.10 -10.53
CA GLY A 29 13.33 4.44 -11.04
C GLY A 29 14.79 4.86 -11.03
N GLN A 30 15.21 5.66 -12.02
CA GLN A 30 16.63 5.96 -12.27
C GLN A 30 17.39 6.47 -11.04
N ASN A 31 16.76 7.34 -10.22
CA ASN A 31 17.41 7.94 -9.05
C ASN A 31 17.29 7.09 -7.78
N GLU A 32 16.36 6.10 -7.77
CA GLU A 32 16.02 5.31 -6.59
C GLU A 32 16.31 3.82 -6.77
N LYS A 33 16.85 3.44 -7.92
CA LYS A 33 17.13 2.05 -8.30
C LYS A 33 17.94 1.31 -7.25
N GLY A 34 17.39 0.18 -6.81
CA GLY A 34 18.03 -0.68 -5.82
C GLY A 34 17.81 -0.27 -4.36
N LYS A 35 17.08 0.82 -4.09
CA LYS A 35 16.54 1.08 -2.74
C LYS A 35 15.33 0.21 -2.49
N GLU A 36 15.09 -0.16 -1.25
CA GLU A 36 13.93 -0.95 -0.85
C GLU A 36 12.65 -0.12 -0.98
N ASP A 37 11.60 -0.71 -1.58
CA ASP A 37 10.27 -0.11 -1.60
C ASP A 37 9.68 -0.18 -0.19
N PRO A 38 9.31 0.95 0.42
CA PRO A 38 8.86 0.97 1.81
C PRO A 38 7.44 0.45 2.01
N HIS A 39 6.61 0.33 0.96
CA HIS A 39 5.14 0.17 1.04
C HIS A 39 4.68 -1.28 1.29
N ALA A 40 5.48 -2.07 2.02
CA ALA A 40 5.20 -3.50 2.22
C ALA A 40 3.89 -3.78 2.96
N TRP A 41 3.39 -2.85 3.76
CA TRP A 41 2.12 -2.98 4.47
C TRP A 41 0.88 -3.02 3.56
N LEU A 42 0.99 -2.63 2.29
CA LEU A 42 -0.10 -2.72 1.32
C LEU A 42 -0.36 -4.16 0.80
N ASN A 43 0.34 -5.13 1.35
CA ASN A 43 0.05 -6.55 1.26
C ASN A 43 -0.37 -7.08 2.65
N LEU A 44 -1.56 -7.69 2.76
CA LEU A 44 -2.07 -8.21 4.02
C LEU A 44 -1.22 -9.36 4.61
N GLU A 45 -0.56 -10.16 3.78
CA GLU A 45 0.38 -11.19 4.24
C GLU A 45 1.57 -10.56 4.98
N ASN A 46 2.10 -9.44 4.45
CA ASN A 46 3.14 -8.67 5.13
C ASN A 46 2.60 -8.00 6.41
N GLY A 47 1.36 -7.51 6.40
CA GLY A 47 0.70 -6.99 7.60
C GLY A 47 0.61 -8.04 8.73
N MET A 48 0.38 -9.31 8.39
CA MET A 48 0.42 -10.41 9.36
C MET A 48 1.84 -10.69 9.87
N ILE A 49 2.88 -10.53 9.05
CA ILE A 49 4.28 -10.62 9.49
C ILE A 49 4.58 -9.49 10.48
N TYR A 50 4.17 -8.26 10.19
CA TYR A 50 4.31 -7.12 11.10
C TYR A 50 3.66 -7.38 12.45
N ALA A 51 2.41 -7.86 12.46
CA ALA A 51 1.69 -8.19 13.70
C ALA A 51 2.43 -9.27 14.52
N LYS A 52 2.97 -10.32 13.86
CA LYS A 52 3.78 -11.35 14.52
C LYS A 52 5.05 -10.79 15.13
N ASN A 53 5.77 -9.93 14.42
CA ASN A 53 6.99 -9.31 14.92
C ASN A 53 6.71 -8.38 16.11
N ILE A 54 5.63 -7.60 16.05
CA ILE A 54 5.17 -6.77 17.17
C ILE A 54 4.85 -7.64 18.40
N ALA A 55 4.03 -8.67 18.23
CA ALA A 55 3.66 -9.55 19.35
C ALA A 55 4.86 -10.24 19.99
N LYS A 56 5.82 -10.72 19.17
CA LYS A 56 7.08 -11.29 19.64
C LYS A 56 7.85 -10.33 20.55
N GLN A 57 7.93 -9.06 20.17
CA GLN A 57 8.64 -8.05 20.96
C GLN A 57 7.88 -7.68 22.25
N LEU A 58 6.55 -7.58 22.17
CA LEU A 58 5.73 -7.34 23.36
C LEU A 58 5.87 -8.48 24.39
N ILE A 59 5.80 -9.74 23.93
CA ILE A 59 6.00 -10.91 24.80
C ILE A 59 7.39 -10.91 25.44
N ALA A 60 8.43 -10.56 24.67
CA ALA A 60 9.80 -10.50 25.20
C ALA A 60 9.98 -9.42 26.28
N LYS A 61 9.26 -8.29 26.16
CA LYS A 61 9.34 -7.17 27.11
C LYS A 61 8.38 -7.31 28.30
N ASP A 62 7.28 -8.02 28.09
CA ASP A 62 6.21 -8.23 29.11
C ASP A 62 5.72 -9.68 29.07
N PRO A 63 6.55 -10.63 29.53
CA PRO A 63 6.22 -12.05 29.49
C PRO A 63 5.04 -12.46 30.39
N SER A 64 4.69 -11.64 31.36
CA SER A 64 3.53 -11.87 32.23
C SER A 64 2.20 -11.82 31.51
N ASN A 65 2.12 -11.06 30.40
CA ASN A 65 0.95 -10.93 29.55
C ASN A 65 1.03 -11.73 28.24
N LYS A 66 1.90 -12.73 28.16
CA LYS A 66 2.14 -13.54 26.96
C LYS A 66 0.84 -14.08 26.35
N GLU A 67 -0.02 -14.73 27.13
CA GLU A 67 -1.27 -15.33 26.66
C GLU A 67 -2.22 -14.28 26.03
N PHE A 68 -2.26 -13.08 26.62
CA PHE A 68 -3.04 -11.97 26.09
C PHE A 68 -2.53 -11.53 24.72
N TYR A 69 -1.20 -11.38 24.54
CA TYR A 69 -0.61 -11.01 23.27
C TYR A 69 -0.78 -12.10 22.21
N GLU A 70 -0.60 -13.37 22.57
CA GLU A 70 -0.80 -14.52 21.66
C GLU A 70 -2.25 -14.61 21.18
N LYS A 71 -3.22 -14.43 22.11
CA LYS A 71 -4.63 -14.41 21.74
C LYS A 71 -4.96 -13.28 20.79
N ASN A 72 -4.52 -12.05 21.08
CA ASN A 72 -4.77 -10.90 20.22
C ASN A 72 -4.12 -11.07 18.84
N LEU A 73 -2.89 -11.59 18.79
CA LEU A 73 -2.22 -11.90 17.53
C LEU A 73 -3.03 -12.88 16.69
N LYS A 74 -3.49 -13.97 17.30
CA LYS A 74 -4.29 -14.99 16.63
C LYS A 74 -5.57 -14.37 16.05
N ASP A 75 -6.37 -13.71 16.89
CA ASP A 75 -7.65 -13.12 16.49
C ASP A 75 -7.45 -12.09 15.36
N TYR A 76 -6.38 -11.30 15.43
CA TYR A 76 -6.09 -10.27 14.41
C TYR A 76 -5.59 -10.86 13.10
N THR A 77 -4.68 -11.84 13.15
CA THR A 77 -4.18 -12.48 11.93
C THR A 77 -5.24 -13.31 11.22
N GLU A 78 -6.16 -13.98 11.94
CA GLU A 78 -7.32 -14.64 11.36
C GLU A 78 -8.23 -13.65 10.63
N LYS A 79 -8.43 -12.47 11.20
CA LYS A 79 -9.22 -11.39 10.57
C LYS A 79 -8.57 -10.86 9.29
N LEU A 80 -7.23 -10.67 9.28
CA LEU A 80 -6.48 -10.25 8.10
C LEU A 80 -6.46 -11.34 7.01
N ASP A 81 -6.25 -12.60 7.38
CA ASP A 81 -6.26 -13.74 6.44
C ASP A 81 -7.60 -13.90 5.72
N LYS A 82 -8.71 -13.73 6.46
CA LYS A 82 -10.04 -13.73 5.86
C LYS A 82 -10.20 -12.61 4.83
N LEU A 83 -9.80 -11.39 5.19
CA LEU A 83 -9.86 -10.24 4.28
C LEU A 83 -8.98 -10.45 3.04
N ASP A 84 -7.79 -11.04 3.20
CA ASP A 84 -6.88 -11.34 2.11
C ASP A 84 -7.48 -12.34 1.10
N LYS A 85 -8.10 -13.40 1.60
CA LYS A 85 -8.78 -14.40 0.77
C LYS A 85 -9.94 -13.79 -0.01
N GLU A 86 -10.79 -13.00 0.66
CA GLU A 86 -11.90 -12.28 0.03
C GLU A 86 -11.41 -11.32 -1.06
N ALA A 87 -10.29 -10.63 -0.82
CA ALA A 87 -9.67 -9.74 -1.80
C ALA A 87 -9.14 -10.49 -3.02
N LYS A 88 -8.41 -11.59 -2.81
CA LYS A 88 -7.91 -12.45 -3.89
C LYS A 88 -9.05 -12.95 -4.79
N GLU A 89 -10.17 -13.38 -4.21
CA GLU A 89 -11.36 -13.78 -4.97
C GLU A 89 -11.93 -12.61 -5.79
N LYS A 90 -12.09 -11.43 -5.19
CA LYS A 90 -12.60 -10.24 -5.89
C LYS A 90 -11.73 -9.89 -7.10
N PHE A 91 -10.42 -9.78 -6.91
CA PHE A 91 -9.51 -9.43 -7.99
C PHE A 91 -9.40 -10.51 -9.06
N ASN A 92 -9.51 -11.79 -8.72
CA ASN A 92 -9.50 -12.87 -9.70
C ASN A 92 -10.66 -12.78 -10.69
N ASN A 93 -11.80 -12.26 -10.27
CA ASN A 93 -13.00 -12.09 -11.09
C ASN A 93 -12.97 -10.87 -12.03
N ILE A 94 -11.99 -9.98 -11.89
CA ILE A 94 -11.86 -8.81 -12.77
C ILE A 94 -11.20 -9.23 -14.09
N PRO A 95 -11.73 -8.82 -15.26
CA PRO A 95 -11.11 -9.09 -16.56
C PRO A 95 -9.67 -8.56 -16.65
N ALA A 96 -8.77 -9.36 -17.25
CA ALA A 96 -7.34 -9.04 -17.29
C ALA A 96 -7.04 -7.66 -17.93
N GLU A 97 -7.80 -7.26 -18.94
CA GLU A 97 -7.66 -5.99 -19.63
C GLU A 97 -8.05 -4.76 -18.80
N LYS A 98 -8.80 -4.97 -17.70
CA LYS A 98 -9.18 -3.94 -16.73
C LYS A 98 -8.27 -3.93 -15.50
N LYS A 99 -7.46 -4.98 -15.29
CA LYS A 99 -6.58 -5.14 -14.13
C LYS A 99 -5.34 -4.24 -14.24
N LEU A 100 -5.50 -2.97 -13.94
CA LEU A 100 -4.38 -2.04 -13.79
C LEU A 100 -4.78 -0.99 -12.75
N ILE A 101 -4.16 -1.02 -11.58
CA ILE A 101 -4.30 0.08 -10.62
C ILE A 101 -3.44 1.25 -11.06
N VAL A 102 -4.04 2.44 -11.12
CA VAL A 102 -3.36 3.67 -11.54
C VAL A 102 -3.44 4.68 -10.40
N THR A 103 -2.28 5.11 -9.91
CA THR A 103 -2.11 5.98 -8.75
C THR A 103 -1.13 7.13 -9.05
N SER A 104 -1.01 8.08 -8.15
CA SER A 104 -0.03 9.16 -8.30
C SER A 104 1.37 8.62 -8.02
N GLU A 105 1.57 7.96 -6.90
CA GLU A 105 2.82 7.33 -6.49
C GLU A 105 2.84 5.82 -6.77
N GLY A 106 4.04 5.27 -6.97
CA GLY A 106 4.28 3.85 -7.24
C GLY A 106 4.25 2.94 -5.99
N CYS A 107 3.36 3.20 -5.04
CA CYS A 107 3.30 2.52 -3.74
C CYS A 107 2.66 1.11 -3.78
N PHE A 108 2.05 0.70 -4.88
CA PHE A 108 1.27 -0.54 -4.96
C PHE A 108 2.02 -1.79 -5.46
N LYS A 109 3.37 -1.82 -5.45
CA LYS A 109 4.14 -2.97 -5.96
C LYS A 109 3.91 -4.26 -5.15
N TYR A 110 3.89 -4.17 -3.80
CA TYR A 110 3.57 -5.31 -2.95
C TYR A 110 2.12 -5.78 -3.10
N PHE A 111 1.19 -4.85 -3.24
CA PHE A 111 -0.20 -5.12 -3.57
C PHE A 111 -0.31 -5.84 -4.92
N SER A 112 0.37 -5.34 -5.95
CA SER A 112 0.39 -5.93 -7.29
C SER A 112 0.87 -7.38 -7.27
N LYS A 113 1.93 -7.67 -6.50
CA LYS A 113 2.44 -9.04 -6.30
C LYS A 113 1.43 -9.93 -5.60
N ALA A 114 0.73 -9.41 -4.57
CA ALA A 114 -0.20 -10.19 -3.75
C ALA A 114 -1.50 -10.53 -4.47
N TYR A 115 -2.05 -9.58 -5.24
CA TYR A 115 -3.40 -9.68 -5.81
C TYR A 115 -3.43 -9.84 -7.33
N GLY A 116 -2.28 -9.90 -8.00
CA GLY A 116 -2.20 -10.06 -9.46
C GLY A 116 -2.81 -8.87 -10.21
N VAL A 117 -2.73 -7.66 -9.66
CA VAL A 117 -3.20 -6.41 -10.26
C VAL A 117 -1.99 -5.54 -10.54
N PRO A 118 -1.48 -5.47 -11.77
CA PRO A 118 -0.39 -4.58 -12.13
C PRO A 118 -0.64 -3.13 -11.72
N SER A 119 0.42 -2.35 -11.50
CA SER A 119 0.32 -0.93 -11.16
C SER A 119 0.96 -0.03 -12.22
N ALA A 120 0.44 1.19 -12.33
CA ALA A 120 1.02 2.28 -13.07
C ALA A 120 0.87 3.57 -12.24
N TYR A 121 1.79 4.49 -12.38
CA TYR A 121 1.86 5.67 -11.53
C TYR A 121 2.51 6.85 -12.29
N ILE A 122 2.35 8.05 -11.75
CA ILE A 122 2.94 9.27 -12.31
C ILE A 122 4.42 9.33 -11.90
N TRP A 123 4.74 9.14 -10.60
CA TRP A 123 6.11 9.07 -10.05
C TRP A 123 6.30 7.84 -9.18
N GLU A 124 7.53 7.37 -9.02
CA GLU A 124 7.77 6.10 -8.36
C GLU A 124 7.70 6.18 -6.84
N ILE A 125 8.24 7.23 -6.25
CA ILE A 125 8.26 7.46 -4.80
C ILE A 125 8.27 8.96 -4.53
N ASN A 126 7.69 9.37 -3.41
CA ASN A 126 7.64 10.77 -3.01
C ASN A 126 9.04 11.36 -2.87
N THR A 127 9.34 12.36 -3.69
CA THR A 127 10.59 13.11 -3.77
C THR A 127 10.27 14.58 -4.01
N GLU A 128 11.29 15.41 -4.28
CA GLU A 128 11.10 16.82 -4.62
C GLU A 128 10.57 17.03 -6.07
N GLU A 129 10.61 16.01 -6.92
CA GLU A 129 10.20 16.07 -8.34
C GLU A 129 8.94 15.24 -8.60
N GLU A 130 7.82 15.63 -8.02
CA GLU A 130 6.54 14.91 -8.15
C GLU A 130 5.63 15.56 -9.19
N GLY A 131 5.04 14.74 -10.06
CA GLY A 131 4.02 15.19 -11.02
C GLY A 131 4.55 16.13 -12.10
N THR A 132 5.78 15.94 -12.57
CA THR A 132 6.33 16.72 -13.68
C THR A 132 5.54 16.49 -14.98
N PRO A 133 5.54 17.48 -15.91
CA PRO A 133 4.84 17.32 -17.18
C PRO A 133 5.26 16.06 -17.97
N GLU A 134 6.53 15.67 -17.91
CA GLU A 134 7.03 14.48 -18.61
C GLU A 134 6.52 13.18 -17.95
N GLN A 135 6.46 13.12 -16.61
CA GLN A 135 5.90 11.98 -15.88
C GLN A 135 4.41 11.81 -16.21
N ILE A 136 3.65 12.90 -16.19
CA ILE A 136 2.22 12.91 -16.54
C ILE A 136 2.03 12.43 -17.99
N LYS A 137 2.78 12.99 -18.93
CA LYS A 137 2.73 12.62 -20.35
C LYS A 137 3.01 11.13 -20.55
N THR A 138 4.05 10.60 -19.91
CA THR A 138 4.43 9.18 -20.00
C THR A 138 3.29 8.28 -19.53
N LEU A 139 2.64 8.60 -18.41
CA LEU A 139 1.50 7.84 -17.93
C LEU A 139 0.30 7.94 -18.87
N VAL A 140 -0.04 9.14 -19.37
CA VAL A 140 -1.13 9.35 -20.33
C VAL A 140 -0.94 8.53 -21.59
N GLU A 141 0.27 8.51 -22.17
CA GLU A 141 0.59 7.70 -23.35
C GLU A 141 0.41 6.20 -23.10
N LYS A 142 0.83 5.71 -21.91
CA LYS A 142 0.61 4.33 -21.49
C LYS A 142 -0.88 4.01 -21.37
N LEU A 143 -1.66 4.87 -20.71
CA LEU A 143 -3.08 4.64 -20.44
C LEU A 143 -3.94 4.61 -21.70
N ARG A 144 -3.59 5.38 -22.74
CA ARG A 144 -4.27 5.35 -24.07
C ARG A 144 -4.21 3.99 -24.74
N GLN A 145 -3.31 3.09 -24.30
CA GLN A 145 -3.17 1.74 -24.82
C GLN A 145 -3.86 0.69 -23.95
N THR A 146 -4.59 1.11 -22.91
CA THR A 146 -5.25 0.23 -21.95
C THR A 146 -6.76 0.38 -21.97
N LYS A 147 -7.45 -0.54 -21.32
CA LYS A 147 -8.90 -0.46 -21.08
C LYS A 147 -9.23 -0.24 -19.60
N VAL A 148 -8.30 0.35 -18.84
CA VAL A 148 -8.51 0.60 -17.43
C VAL A 148 -9.69 1.56 -17.24
N PRO A 149 -10.68 1.20 -16.39
CA PRO A 149 -11.90 1.99 -16.28
C PRO A 149 -11.80 3.15 -15.30
N SER A 150 -10.78 3.15 -14.42
CA SER A 150 -10.74 4.06 -13.27
C SER A 150 -9.31 4.39 -12.85
N LEU A 151 -9.12 5.61 -12.35
CA LEU A 151 -7.91 6.08 -11.68
C LEU A 151 -8.19 6.21 -10.19
N PHE A 152 -7.13 6.23 -9.39
CA PHE A 152 -7.20 6.42 -7.94
C PHE A 152 -6.21 7.52 -7.54
N VAL A 153 -6.49 8.19 -6.42
CA VAL A 153 -5.61 9.19 -5.83
C VAL A 153 -5.41 8.89 -4.35
N GLU A 154 -4.20 9.05 -3.88
CA GLU A 154 -3.88 8.79 -2.48
C GLU A 154 -4.30 9.97 -1.60
N SER A 155 -4.71 9.69 -0.35
CA SER A 155 -5.10 10.72 0.62
C SER A 155 -3.93 11.60 1.08
N SER A 156 -2.70 11.14 0.88
CA SER A 156 -1.46 11.80 1.33
C SER A 156 -0.78 12.67 0.28
N VAL A 157 -1.30 12.71 -0.98
CA VAL A 157 -0.66 13.45 -2.08
C VAL A 157 -1.58 14.51 -2.69
N ASP A 158 -0.97 15.44 -3.43
CA ASP A 158 -1.72 16.43 -4.24
C ASP A 158 -2.43 15.74 -5.42
N ASP A 159 -3.73 15.95 -5.53
CA ASP A 159 -4.55 15.31 -6.55
C ASP A 159 -4.49 15.98 -7.94
N ARG A 160 -3.88 17.17 -8.05
CA ARG A 160 -3.82 17.95 -9.31
C ARG A 160 -3.14 17.19 -10.45
N PRO A 161 -1.99 16.49 -10.27
CA PRO A 161 -1.39 15.71 -11.32
C PRO A 161 -2.32 14.61 -11.85
N MET A 162 -3.01 13.88 -10.96
CA MET A 162 -3.95 12.84 -11.36
C MET A 162 -5.20 13.41 -12.05
N LYS A 163 -5.67 14.58 -11.64
CA LYS A 163 -6.75 15.30 -12.35
C LYS A 163 -6.36 15.65 -13.78
N THR A 164 -5.10 16.03 -14.03
CA THR A 164 -4.58 16.26 -15.38
C THR A 164 -4.60 14.96 -16.19
N VAL A 165 -4.11 13.85 -15.62
CA VAL A 165 -4.17 12.53 -16.28
C VAL A 165 -5.62 12.14 -16.61
N SER A 166 -6.56 12.35 -15.67
CA SER A 166 -7.98 12.07 -15.88
C SER A 166 -8.57 12.89 -17.04
N GLN A 167 -8.24 14.17 -17.14
CA GLN A 167 -8.70 15.05 -18.22
C GLN A 167 -8.13 14.63 -19.58
N ASP A 168 -6.84 14.30 -19.65
CA ASP A 168 -6.15 13.97 -20.90
C ASP A 168 -6.50 12.57 -21.44
N THR A 169 -6.97 11.67 -20.56
CA THR A 169 -7.35 10.30 -20.93
C THR A 169 -8.86 10.07 -20.96
N ASN A 170 -9.67 10.97 -20.40
CA ASN A 170 -11.10 10.79 -20.11
C ASN A 170 -11.40 9.58 -19.18
N ILE A 171 -10.44 9.10 -18.41
CA ILE A 171 -10.64 8.05 -17.41
C ILE A 171 -10.97 8.73 -16.07
N PRO A 172 -12.11 8.40 -15.43
CA PRO A 172 -12.51 9.06 -14.19
C PRO A 172 -11.64 8.65 -12.99
N ILE A 173 -11.38 9.57 -12.07
CA ILE A 173 -10.90 9.24 -10.73
C ILE A 173 -12.06 8.63 -9.95
N TYR A 174 -11.95 7.36 -9.60
CA TYR A 174 -13.03 6.62 -8.95
C TYR A 174 -13.11 6.89 -7.44
N ALA A 175 -11.97 6.86 -6.77
CA ALA A 175 -11.90 7.05 -5.33
C ALA A 175 -10.56 7.63 -4.87
N GLN A 176 -10.60 8.26 -3.71
CA GLN A 176 -9.41 8.49 -2.90
C GLN A 176 -9.14 7.23 -2.07
N ILE A 177 -7.88 6.81 -1.98
CA ILE A 177 -7.43 5.62 -1.24
C ILE A 177 -6.33 6.00 -0.25
N PHE A 178 -6.09 5.14 0.73
CA PHE A 178 -5.09 5.38 1.77
C PHE A 178 -3.79 4.62 1.46
N THR A 179 -2.65 5.27 1.67
CA THR A 179 -1.32 4.66 1.54
C THR A 179 -0.48 4.89 2.78
N ASP A 180 -0.01 6.11 3.01
CA ASP A 180 0.90 6.50 4.10
C ASP A 180 0.19 6.99 5.37
N SER A 181 -1.13 6.98 5.35
CA SER A 181 -1.95 7.39 6.48
C SER A 181 -3.18 6.51 6.62
N ILE A 182 -3.77 6.51 7.80
CA ILE A 182 -5.13 6.03 8.06
C ILE A 182 -6.07 7.22 8.19
N ALA A 183 -7.37 6.96 8.13
CA ALA A 183 -8.38 7.99 8.37
C ALA A 183 -8.43 8.43 9.84
N GLU A 184 -9.13 9.55 10.10
CA GLU A 184 -9.45 9.99 11.46
C GLU A 184 -10.31 8.94 12.19
N GLU A 185 -10.20 8.90 13.52
CA GLU A 185 -10.97 7.99 14.38
C GLU A 185 -12.47 8.06 14.08
N GLY A 186 -13.09 6.90 13.93
CA GLY A 186 -14.52 6.76 13.61
C GLY A 186 -14.89 6.99 12.14
N LYS A 187 -13.92 7.19 11.24
CA LYS A 187 -14.11 7.24 9.79
C LYS A 187 -13.75 5.91 9.13
N GLU A 188 -14.23 5.70 7.88
CA GLU A 188 -13.77 4.58 7.07
C GLU A 188 -12.26 4.64 6.88
N GLY A 189 -11.55 3.58 7.23
CA GLY A 189 -10.09 3.54 7.15
C GLY A 189 -9.33 3.98 8.40
N ASP A 190 -9.98 4.10 9.56
CA ASP A 190 -9.41 4.58 10.83
C ASP A 190 -8.46 3.61 11.54
N SER A 191 -8.21 2.46 10.98
CA SER A 191 -7.26 1.45 11.46
C SER A 191 -6.64 0.72 10.27
N TYR A 192 -5.52 0.03 10.47
CA TYR A 192 -4.89 -0.74 9.40
C TYR A 192 -5.88 -1.71 8.71
N TYR A 193 -6.68 -2.45 9.49
CA TYR A 193 -7.68 -3.34 8.93
C TYR A 193 -8.74 -2.58 8.10
N ASN A 194 -9.29 -1.50 8.65
CA ASN A 194 -10.32 -0.72 7.97
C ASN A 194 -9.77 0.01 6.74
N MET A 195 -8.54 0.51 6.80
CA MET A 195 -7.81 1.09 5.67
C MET A 195 -7.63 0.07 4.53
N MET A 196 -7.10 -1.11 4.85
CA MET A 196 -6.91 -2.15 3.84
C MET A 196 -8.24 -2.63 3.26
N LYS A 197 -9.25 -2.85 4.11
CA LYS A 197 -10.59 -3.22 3.64
C LYS A 197 -11.18 -2.19 2.69
N TYR A 198 -11.11 -0.91 3.06
CA TYR A 198 -11.58 0.19 2.23
C TYR A 198 -10.85 0.23 0.87
N ASN A 199 -9.52 0.18 0.88
CA ASN A 199 -8.72 0.20 -0.34
C ASN A 199 -9.05 -0.98 -1.25
N LEU A 200 -9.08 -2.20 -0.71
CA LEU A 200 -9.40 -3.42 -1.47
C LEU A 200 -10.79 -3.34 -2.11
N ASP A 201 -11.78 -2.87 -1.36
CA ASP A 201 -13.14 -2.71 -1.86
C ASP A 201 -13.19 -1.63 -2.96
N LYS A 202 -12.63 -0.44 -2.72
CA LYS A 202 -12.66 0.68 -3.69
C LYS A 202 -11.89 0.37 -4.97
N ILE A 203 -10.73 -0.28 -4.86
CA ILE A 203 -9.95 -0.68 -6.03
C ILE A 203 -10.73 -1.73 -6.85
N ALA A 204 -11.27 -2.77 -6.19
CA ALA A 204 -12.05 -3.80 -6.89
C ALA A 204 -13.30 -3.23 -7.55
N GLU A 205 -14.06 -2.36 -6.87
CA GLU A 205 -15.23 -1.66 -7.41
C GLU A 205 -14.86 -0.81 -8.63
N GLY A 206 -13.79 0.00 -8.53
CA GLY A 206 -13.34 0.86 -9.61
C GLY A 206 -12.90 0.08 -10.85
N LEU A 207 -12.14 -1.01 -10.67
CA LEU A 207 -11.67 -1.85 -11.77
C LEU A 207 -12.79 -2.72 -12.39
N SER A 208 -13.92 -2.85 -11.72
CA SER A 208 -15.08 -3.62 -12.23
C SER A 208 -16.05 -2.79 -13.10
N LYS A 209 -15.82 -1.46 -13.22
CA LYS A 209 -16.65 -0.58 -14.07
C LYS A 209 -16.38 -0.87 -15.54
#